data_f2bbc28aa12b1c9f0f16d0d5fa8db806
#
_entry.id   f2bbc28aa12b1c9f0f16d0d5fa8db806
#
_cell.length_a   1.000
_cell.length_b   1.000
_cell.length_c   1.000
_cell.angle_alpha   90.00
_cell.angle_beta   90.00
_cell.angle_gamma   90.00
#
_symmetry.space_group_name_H-M   'P 1'
#
loop_
_entity.id
_entity.type
_entity.pdbx_description
1 polymer ?
#
loop_
_entity_poly.entity_id
_entity_poly.type
_entity_poly.pdbx_seq_one_letter_code
_entity_poly.pdbx_strand_id
1 'polypeptide(L)'
;MSKLPRHVTGNRPAFHADPAIDRLIAMVLSLTREVSMLRDRVDTLEVLGEEAGWLAPLAVETYVAPLPVRQRREAGREAMIARVLAIMSEEIADLEAGSTDDSYWATIAAIEKGEA
;
A
#
# COMPACT_ATOMS: atom_id res chain seq x y z
N MET A 1 -30.37 24.36 -8.52
CA MET A 1 -29.55 24.11 -8.53
C MET A 1 -29.02 23.29 -7.73
N SER A 2 -28.54 22.75 -7.87
CA SER A 2 -28.13 21.91 -7.20
C SER A 2 -27.32 22.12 -6.32
N LYS A 3 -27.48 21.81 -5.44
CA LYS A 3 -26.73 21.94 -4.54
C LYS A 3 -25.79 20.96 -4.54
N LEU A 4 -25.32 20.53 -5.42
CA LEU A 4 -24.40 19.71 -5.38
C LEU A 4 -23.64 19.83 -4.32
N PRO A 5 -23.05 19.06 -4.04
CA PRO A 5 -22.35 18.85 -2.97
C PRO A 5 -21.48 19.75 -2.43
N ARG A 6 -21.91 20.81 -2.18
CA ARG A 6 -21.09 21.63 -1.62
C ARG A 6 -20.68 21.19 -0.34
N HIS A 7 -21.36 20.39 0.30
CA HIS A 7 -20.94 19.96 1.56
C HIS A 7 -19.76 19.10 1.44
N VAL A 8 -19.43 18.79 0.26
CA VAL A 8 -18.34 17.96 0.09
C VAL A 8 -17.12 18.76 0.16
N THR A 9 -17.20 20.04 0.07
CA THR A 9 -16.00 20.79 0.09
C THR A 9 -15.52 20.86 1.48
N GLY A 10 -14.34 20.93 1.69
CA GLY A 10 -13.76 21.05 2.98
C GLY A 10 -13.45 19.76 3.62
N ASN A 11 -14.28 18.76 3.44
CA ASN A 11 -14.03 17.50 4.02
C ASN A 11 -13.96 16.52 2.97
N ARG A 12 -13.12 15.53 3.13
CA ARG A 12 -13.06 14.50 2.19
C ARG A 12 -14.24 13.65 2.36
N PRO A 13 -15.10 13.59 1.42
CA PRO A 13 -16.32 12.81 1.57
C PRO A 13 -16.04 11.33 1.44
N ALA A 14 -16.89 10.55 1.99
CA ALA A 14 -16.80 9.12 1.80
C ALA A 14 -17.58 8.81 0.56
N PHE A 15 -16.89 8.47 -0.52
CA PHE A 15 -17.58 8.14 -1.76
C PHE A 15 -18.07 6.72 -1.77
N HIS A 16 -17.70 5.90 -0.81
CA HIS A 16 -18.06 4.50 -0.82
C HIS A 16 -18.75 4.17 0.48
N ALA A 17 -19.67 3.23 0.44
CA ALA A 17 -20.34 2.78 1.64
C ALA A 17 -19.36 2.14 2.61
N ASP A 18 -18.31 1.51 2.10
CA ASP A 18 -17.32 0.88 2.95
C ASP A 18 -16.16 1.82 3.20
N PRO A 19 -15.96 2.27 4.43
CA PRO A 19 -14.86 3.17 4.76
C PRO A 19 -13.48 2.57 4.46
N ALA A 20 -13.38 1.25 4.35
CA ALA A 20 -12.11 0.62 4.03
C ALA A 20 -11.65 1.00 2.62
N ILE A 21 -12.56 1.20 1.68
CA ILE A 21 -12.20 1.60 0.33
C ILE A 21 -11.59 3.01 0.35
N ASP A 22 -12.20 3.91 1.10
CA ASP A 22 -11.67 5.27 1.21
C ASP A 22 -10.28 5.27 1.85
N ARG A 23 -10.07 4.42 2.85
CA ARG A 23 -8.75 4.29 3.47
C ARG A 23 -7.73 3.75 2.48
N LEU A 24 -8.11 2.76 1.69
CA LEU A 24 -7.20 2.20 0.68
C LEU A 24 -6.82 3.25 -0.35
N ILE A 25 -7.78 4.06 -0.80
CA ILE A 25 -7.49 5.15 -1.73
C ILE A 25 -6.50 6.12 -1.10
N ALA A 26 -6.69 6.48 0.15
CA ALA A 26 -5.79 7.39 0.85
C ALA A 26 -4.39 6.79 0.96
N MET A 27 -4.29 5.49 1.23
CA MET A 27 -3.00 4.81 1.32
C MET A 27 -2.31 4.77 -0.03
N VAL A 28 -3.04 4.50 -1.10
CA VAL A 28 -2.47 4.50 -2.46
C VAL A 28 -1.96 5.89 -2.82
N LEU A 29 -2.72 6.93 -2.50
CA LEU A 29 -2.28 8.30 -2.77
C LEU A 29 -1.03 8.66 -1.95
N SER A 30 -0.98 8.21 -0.71
CA SER A 30 0.19 8.43 0.14
C SER A 30 1.41 7.72 -0.42
N LEU A 31 1.24 6.46 -0.84
CA LEU A 31 2.32 5.69 -1.45
C LEU A 31 2.78 6.32 -2.76
N THR A 32 1.84 6.84 -3.56
CA THR A 32 2.17 7.53 -4.81
C THR A 32 3.07 8.73 -4.52
N ARG A 33 2.77 9.47 -3.46
CA ARG A 33 3.58 10.62 -3.06
C ARG A 33 4.97 10.18 -2.62
N GLU A 34 5.05 9.12 -1.83
CA GLU A 34 6.35 8.59 -1.40
C GLU A 34 7.19 8.11 -2.58
N VAL A 35 6.56 7.43 -3.55
CA VAL A 35 7.26 6.99 -4.75
C VAL A 35 7.76 8.19 -5.54
N SER A 36 6.95 9.24 -5.66
CA SER A 36 7.36 10.46 -6.35
C SER A 36 8.59 11.09 -5.68
N MET A 37 8.59 11.14 -4.35
CA MET A 37 9.73 11.68 -3.60
C MET A 37 10.99 10.82 -3.81
N LEU A 38 10.84 9.51 -3.83
CA LEU A 38 11.97 8.62 -4.08
C LEU A 38 12.51 8.79 -5.51
N ARG A 39 11.62 8.95 -6.47
CA ARG A 39 12.06 9.22 -7.85
C ARG A 39 12.87 10.51 -7.95
N ASP A 40 12.44 11.54 -7.26
CA ASP A 40 13.17 12.80 -7.23
C ASP A 40 14.55 12.63 -6.58
N ARG A 41 14.63 11.83 -5.52
CA ARG A 41 15.92 11.57 -4.88
C ARG A 41 16.86 10.80 -5.79
N VAL A 42 16.34 9.82 -6.51
CA VAL A 42 17.13 9.06 -7.49
C VAL A 42 17.61 9.99 -8.59
N ASP A 43 16.73 10.83 -9.11
CA ASP A 43 17.07 11.78 -10.14
C ASP A 43 18.19 12.72 -9.65
N THR A 44 18.09 13.21 -8.43
CA THR A 44 19.11 14.07 -7.83
C THR A 44 20.45 13.35 -7.74
N LEU A 45 20.44 12.07 -7.33
CA LEU A 45 21.68 11.30 -7.27
C LEU A 45 22.32 11.14 -8.65
N GLU A 46 21.49 10.90 -9.67
CA GLU A 46 21.98 10.77 -11.03
C GLU A 46 22.57 12.09 -11.55
N VAL A 47 21.87 13.19 -11.31
CA VAL A 47 22.37 14.51 -11.71
C VAL A 47 23.70 14.83 -11.03
N LEU A 48 23.77 14.60 -9.72
CA LEU A 48 25.01 14.85 -8.98
C LEU A 48 26.15 13.96 -9.46
N GLY A 49 25.83 12.70 -9.78
CA GLY A 49 26.81 11.76 -10.31
C GLY A 49 27.35 12.18 -11.67
N GLU A 50 26.47 12.65 -12.54
CA GLU A 50 26.87 13.13 -13.86
C GLU A 50 27.70 14.41 -13.74
N GLU A 51 27.28 15.33 -12.91
CA GLU A 51 28.04 16.58 -12.69
C GLU A 51 29.39 16.32 -12.09
N ALA A 52 29.51 15.37 -11.19
CA ALA A 52 30.75 14.99 -10.56
C ALA A 52 31.62 14.12 -11.48
N GLY A 53 31.08 13.65 -12.58
CA GLY A 53 31.86 12.89 -13.57
C GLY A 53 32.04 11.41 -13.27
N TRP A 54 31.42 10.89 -12.21
CA TRP A 54 31.55 9.47 -11.92
C TRP A 54 30.40 8.63 -12.50
N LEU A 55 29.37 9.28 -12.99
CA LEU A 55 28.24 8.60 -13.59
C LEU A 55 28.14 9.05 -15.04
N ALA A 56 28.36 8.13 -15.97
CA ALA A 56 28.22 8.44 -17.37
C ALA A 56 26.75 8.56 -17.77
N PRO A 57 26.43 9.38 -18.77
CA PRO A 57 25.06 9.47 -19.27
C PRO A 57 24.57 8.07 -19.69
N LEU A 58 23.33 7.77 -19.39
CA LEU A 58 22.68 6.49 -19.68
C LEU A 58 23.28 5.30 -18.93
N ALA A 59 24.20 5.52 -18.01
CA ALA A 59 24.81 4.42 -17.27
C ALA A 59 23.79 3.61 -16.48
N VAL A 60 22.76 4.28 -15.94
CA VAL A 60 21.73 3.62 -15.16
C VAL A 60 20.88 2.73 -16.07
N GLU A 61 20.53 3.22 -17.24
CA GLU A 61 19.70 2.49 -18.20
C GLU A 61 20.43 1.30 -18.80
N THR A 62 21.72 1.42 -18.98
CA THR A 62 22.50 0.37 -19.64
C THR A 62 23.19 -0.57 -18.65
N TYR A 63 23.04 -0.34 -17.35
CA TYR A 63 23.69 -1.15 -16.34
C TYR A 63 23.21 -2.60 -16.39
N VAL A 64 24.15 -3.50 -16.47
CA VAL A 64 23.85 -4.93 -16.39
C VAL A 64 24.38 -5.43 -15.06
N ALA A 65 23.49 -5.81 -14.18
CA ALA A 65 23.86 -6.22 -12.84
C ALA A 65 24.62 -7.56 -12.87
N PRO A 66 25.81 -7.61 -12.26
CA PRO A 66 26.53 -8.89 -12.11
C PRO A 66 25.72 -9.84 -11.22
N LEU A 67 26.05 -11.12 -11.28
CA LEU A 67 25.32 -12.14 -10.52
C LEU A 67 25.21 -11.83 -9.03
N PRO A 68 26.26 -11.43 -8.31
CA PRO A 68 26.13 -11.12 -6.89
C PRO A 68 25.14 -10.00 -6.61
N VAL A 69 25.10 -8.99 -7.48
CA VAL A 69 24.16 -7.88 -7.33
C VAL A 69 22.74 -8.36 -7.57
N ARG A 70 22.54 -9.20 -8.59
CA ARG A 70 21.22 -9.76 -8.87
C ARG A 70 20.72 -10.61 -7.72
N GLN A 71 21.60 -11.44 -7.16
CA GLN A 71 21.24 -12.30 -6.02
C GLN A 71 20.85 -11.48 -4.81
N ARG A 72 21.60 -10.41 -4.52
CA ARG A 72 21.28 -9.54 -3.39
C ARG A 72 19.94 -8.84 -3.61
N ARG A 73 19.66 -8.40 -4.81
CA ARG A 73 18.39 -7.74 -5.15
C ARG A 73 17.22 -8.69 -5.04
N GLU A 74 17.44 -9.93 -5.48
CA GLU A 74 16.41 -10.96 -5.39
C GLU A 74 16.07 -11.26 -3.95
N ALA A 75 17.08 -11.49 -3.12
CA ALA A 75 16.89 -11.74 -1.71
C ALA A 75 16.17 -10.56 -1.02
N GLY A 76 16.52 -9.34 -1.39
CA GLY A 76 15.87 -8.16 -0.85
C GLY A 76 14.39 -8.08 -1.24
N ARG A 77 14.07 -8.40 -2.50
CA ARG A 77 12.69 -8.42 -2.96
C ARG A 77 11.89 -9.49 -2.25
N GLU A 78 12.45 -10.69 -2.13
CA GLU A 78 11.78 -11.78 -1.45
C GLU A 78 11.50 -11.44 0.01
N ALA A 79 12.47 -10.86 0.70
CA ALA A 79 12.31 -10.47 2.08
C ALA A 79 11.23 -9.38 2.23
N MET A 80 11.19 -8.42 1.32
CA MET A 80 10.19 -7.36 1.34
C MET A 80 8.79 -7.92 1.08
N ILE A 81 8.66 -8.76 0.07
CA ILE A 81 7.38 -9.39 -0.26
C ILE A 81 6.89 -10.25 0.88
N ALA A 82 7.80 -11.02 1.50
CA ALA A 82 7.44 -11.85 2.64
C ALA A 82 6.89 -11.01 3.80
N ARG A 83 7.51 -9.87 4.07
CA ARG A 83 7.03 -8.98 5.14
C ARG A 83 5.66 -8.41 4.83
N VAL A 84 5.44 -7.98 3.59
CA VAL A 84 4.15 -7.41 3.19
C VAL A 84 3.07 -8.47 3.26
N LEU A 85 3.35 -9.67 2.75
CA LEU A 85 2.38 -10.77 2.78
C LEU A 85 2.10 -11.23 4.21
N ALA A 86 3.10 -11.23 5.09
CA ALA A 86 2.89 -11.60 6.49
C ALA A 86 1.93 -10.61 7.16
N ILE A 87 2.12 -9.32 6.94
CA ILE A 87 1.24 -8.30 7.50
C ILE A 87 -0.19 -8.47 6.97
N MET A 88 -0.32 -8.68 5.67
CA MET A 88 -1.62 -8.89 5.05
C MET A 88 -2.29 -10.15 5.56
N SER A 89 -1.53 -11.22 5.72
CA SER A 89 -2.07 -12.48 6.22
C SER A 89 -2.55 -12.36 7.66
N GLU A 90 -1.80 -11.64 8.49
CA GLU A 90 -2.19 -11.42 9.86
C GLU A 90 -3.48 -10.60 9.94
N GLU A 91 -3.58 -9.56 9.11
CA GLU A 91 -4.76 -8.73 9.12
C GLU A 91 -5.98 -9.47 8.60
N ILE A 92 -5.82 -10.27 7.55
CA ILE A 92 -6.90 -11.09 7.03
C ILE A 92 -7.33 -12.12 8.06
N ALA A 93 -6.37 -12.76 8.73
CA ALA A 93 -6.68 -13.74 9.77
C ALA A 93 -7.44 -13.09 10.93
N ASP A 94 -7.06 -11.89 11.34
CA ASP A 94 -7.74 -11.17 12.38
C ASP A 94 -9.17 -10.81 11.97
N LEU A 95 -9.35 -10.37 10.74
CA LEU A 95 -10.67 -10.05 10.24
C LEU A 95 -11.56 -11.29 10.14
N GLU A 96 -11.00 -12.40 9.68
CA GLU A 96 -11.73 -13.65 9.61
C GLU A 96 -12.08 -14.17 10.98
N ALA A 97 -11.17 -14.08 11.93
CA ALA A 97 -11.42 -14.52 13.28
C ALA A 97 -12.51 -13.66 13.94
N GLY A 98 -12.40 -12.35 13.78
CA GLY A 98 -13.39 -11.44 14.32
C GLY A 98 -14.76 -11.66 13.70
N SER A 99 -14.81 -11.81 12.39
CA SER A 99 -16.06 -12.04 11.68
C SER A 99 -16.67 -13.37 12.08
N THR A 100 -15.88 -14.39 12.16
CA THR A 100 -16.36 -15.71 12.53
C THR A 100 -16.86 -15.72 13.96
N ASP A 101 -16.13 -15.10 14.85
CA ASP A 101 -16.49 -15.06 16.24
C ASP A 101 -17.80 -14.27 16.42
N ASP A 102 -17.88 -13.09 15.84
CA ASP A 102 -19.07 -12.27 15.93
C ASP A 102 -20.28 -12.97 15.34
N SER A 103 -20.11 -13.62 14.20
CA SER A 103 -21.19 -14.33 13.54
C SER A 103 -21.63 -15.53 14.36
N TYR A 104 -20.67 -16.25 14.93
CA TYR A 104 -20.97 -17.41 15.75
C TYR A 104 -21.77 -17.00 16.99
N TRP A 105 -21.30 -15.99 17.72
CA TRP A 105 -21.99 -15.55 18.92
C TRP A 105 -23.33 -14.92 18.63
N ALA A 106 -23.46 -14.24 17.50
CA ALA A 106 -24.76 -13.69 17.10
C ALA A 106 -25.75 -14.81 16.82
N THR A 107 -25.31 -15.89 16.19
CA THR A 107 -26.15 -17.04 15.90
C THR A 107 -26.55 -17.72 17.18
N ILE A 108 -25.64 -17.92 18.11
CA ILE A 108 -25.94 -18.52 19.40
C ILE A 108 -26.97 -17.68 20.14
N ALA A 109 -26.78 -16.37 20.18
CA ALA A 109 -27.69 -15.48 20.85
C ALA A 109 -29.12 -15.55 20.25
N ALA A 110 -29.20 -15.62 18.93
CA ALA A 110 -30.48 -15.72 18.24
C ALA A 110 -31.17 -17.04 18.57
N ILE A 111 -30.43 -18.13 18.63
CA ILE A 111 -30.95 -19.42 18.96
C ILE A 111 -31.49 -19.42 20.40
N GLU A 112 -30.74 -18.85 21.32
CA GLU A 112 -31.13 -18.79 22.70
C GLU A 112 -32.42 -17.99 22.91
N LYS A 113 -32.64 -16.99 22.06
CA LYS A 113 -33.84 -16.19 22.16
C LYS A 113 -34.99 -16.80 21.39
N GLY A 114 -34.74 -17.89 20.70
CA GLY A 114 -35.81 -18.53 19.94
C GLY A 114 -36.09 -17.83 18.62
N GLU A 115 -35.18 -17.03 18.15
CA GLU A 115 -35.40 -16.29 16.92
C GLU A 115 -34.81 -16.97 15.71
N ALA A 116 -34.16 -18.04 15.85
CA ALA A 116 -33.49 -18.69 14.74
C ALA A 116 -34.41 -19.56 13.92
#